data_c997cb9c52ff40f4adee98c54589ef36
#
_entry.id   c997cb9c52ff40f4adee98c54589ef36
#
_cell.length_a   1.000
_cell.length_b   1.000
_cell.length_c   1.000
_cell.angle_alpha   90.00
_cell.angle_beta   90.00
_cell.angle_gamma   90.00
#
_symmetry.space_group_name_H-M   'P 1'
#
loop_
_entity.id
_entity.type
_entity.pdbx_description
1 polymer ?
#
loop_
_entity_poly.entity_id
_entity_poly.type
_entity_poly.pdbx_seq_one_letter_code
_entity_poly.pdbx_strand_id
1 'polypeptide(L)'
;MDIKDITKIIKTWLEPKGFVQTSNKRLFVKDKGFYLIVASVHPHKAYDGFCFDLAVKFLWSTSEDISYDYTVGDSSVYGQEDPQPTLGAILYNGAKLEDELAYLMQEADRRIDVYESLSDYQAFLNRLQNRRDFVSIANRDFDKRDKAKAIALVLCGRASEAQEIFVNNSPYDSVSERFANSCLNYEDFERELLDVVNNLRRRLSTKMKIKLEDIERI
;
A
#
# COMPACT_ATOMS: atom_id res chain seq x y z
N MET A 1 24.76 -1.02 -15.96
CA MET A 1 23.74 -1.81 -15.24
C MET A 1 22.40 -1.60 -15.94
N ASP A 2 21.50 -2.56 -15.93
CA ASP A 2 20.17 -2.43 -16.55
C ASP A 2 19.05 -2.72 -15.54
N ILE A 3 17.79 -2.61 -15.97
CA ILE A 3 16.62 -2.85 -15.11
C ILE A 3 16.58 -4.28 -14.53
N LYS A 4 17.16 -5.26 -15.21
CA LYS A 4 17.19 -6.64 -14.74
C LYS A 4 18.19 -6.79 -13.59
N ASP A 5 19.34 -6.14 -13.71
CA ASP A 5 20.36 -6.12 -12.66
C ASP A 5 19.82 -5.45 -11.41
N ILE A 6 19.20 -4.26 -11.56
CA ILE A 6 18.55 -3.54 -10.46
C ILE A 6 17.46 -4.40 -9.82
N THR A 7 16.60 -5.03 -10.64
CA THR A 7 15.53 -5.89 -10.11
C THR A 7 16.09 -7.05 -9.29
N LYS A 8 17.24 -7.62 -9.70
CA LYS A 8 17.92 -8.69 -8.96
C LYS A 8 18.48 -8.20 -7.62
N ILE A 9 19.09 -7.02 -7.61
CA ILE A 9 19.61 -6.39 -6.39
C ILE A 9 18.45 -6.13 -5.40
N ILE A 10 17.39 -5.50 -5.85
CA ILE A 10 16.20 -5.20 -5.05
C ILE A 10 15.56 -6.50 -4.54
N LYS A 11 15.44 -7.52 -5.38
CA LYS A 11 14.95 -8.84 -4.96
C LYS A 11 15.76 -9.41 -3.80
N THR A 12 17.09 -9.46 -3.93
CA THR A 12 18.00 -10.01 -2.90
C THR A 12 17.85 -9.25 -1.58
N TRP A 13 17.60 -7.95 -1.64
CA TRP A 13 17.40 -7.12 -0.45
C TRP A 13 16.00 -7.27 0.17
N LEU A 14 14.93 -7.47 -0.65
CA LEU A 14 13.55 -7.59 -0.17
C LEU A 14 13.18 -8.99 0.35
N GLU A 15 13.74 -10.05 -0.24
CA GLU A 15 13.41 -11.45 0.14
C GLU A 15 13.62 -11.74 1.63
N PRO A 16 14.75 -11.37 2.27
CA PRO A 16 14.94 -11.58 3.71
C PRO A 16 13.93 -10.81 4.59
N LYS A 17 13.28 -9.79 4.04
CA LYS A 17 12.27 -8.99 4.72
C LYS A 17 10.85 -9.57 4.56
N GLY A 18 10.72 -10.74 3.92
CA GLY A 18 9.45 -11.44 3.72
C GLY A 18 8.65 -10.98 2.50
N PHE A 19 9.26 -10.25 1.57
CA PHE A 19 8.63 -9.95 0.29
C PHE A 19 8.72 -11.13 -0.65
N VAL A 20 7.66 -11.35 -1.40
CA VAL A 20 7.57 -12.39 -2.45
C VAL A 20 7.46 -11.72 -3.80
N GLN A 21 8.29 -12.16 -4.76
CA GLN A 21 8.22 -11.70 -6.14
C GLN A 21 6.98 -12.30 -6.83
N THR A 22 6.20 -11.48 -7.50
CA THR A 22 5.00 -11.91 -8.22
C THR A 22 5.33 -12.44 -9.63
N SER A 23 4.30 -12.86 -10.37
CA SER A 23 4.45 -13.19 -11.80
C SER A 23 4.99 -12.01 -12.63
N ASN A 24 4.71 -10.78 -12.24
CA ASN A 24 5.43 -9.61 -12.71
C ASN A 24 6.78 -9.53 -11.98
N LYS A 25 7.85 -9.89 -12.66
CA LYS A 25 9.22 -9.96 -12.13
C LYS A 25 9.71 -8.69 -11.42
N ARG A 26 9.03 -7.55 -11.62
CA ARG A 26 9.38 -6.25 -11.05
C ARG A 26 8.45 -5.79 -9.95
N LEU A 27 7.51 -6.64 -9.56
CA LEU A 27 6.54 -6.39 -8.50
C LEU A 27 6.76 -7.37 -7.36
N PHE A 28 6.91 -6.85 -6.16
CA PHE A 28 7.10 -7.59 -4.93
C PHE A 28 6.01 -7.21 -3.93
N VAL A 29 5.55 -8.17 -3.17
CA VAL A 29 4.53 -7.95 -2.15
C VAL A 29 4.92 -8.63 -0.85
N LYS A 30 4.59 -7.99 0.28
CA LYS A 30 4.63 -8.57 1.60
C LYS A 30 3.23 -8.62 2.16
N ASP A 31 2.78 -9.81 2.54
CA ASP A 31 1.44 -10.04 3.08
C ASP A 31 1.37 -9.63 4.55
N LYS A 32 0.37 -8.82 4.88
CA LYS A 32 0.07 -8.34 6.24
C LYS A 32 -1.40 -8.59 6.62
N GLY A 33 -2.02 -9.61 6.00
CA GLY A 33 -3.41 -9.98 6.23
C GLY A 33 -4.38 -9.10 5.45
N PHE A 34 -4.92 -8.05 6.05
CA PHE A 34 -5.91 -7.17 5.40
C PHE A 34 -5.30 -6.13 4.45
N TYR A 35 -3.98 -6.09 4.33
CA TYR A 35 -3.26 -5.26 3.36
C TYR A 35 -1.99 -5.93 2.86
N LEU A 36 -1.48 -5.43 1.75
CA LEU A 36 -0.18 -5.79 1.18
C LEU A 36 0.74 -4.58 1.22
N ILE A 37 2.00 -4.78 1.62
CA ILE A 37 3.05 -3.81 1.31
C ILE A 37 3.54 -4.16 -0.10
N VAL A 38 3.50 -3.18 -0.99
CA VAL A 38 3.80 -3.34 -2.42
C VAL A 38 5.06 -2.56 -2.75
N ALA A 39 6.04 -3.24 -3.33
CA ALA A 39 7.23 -2.62 -3.89
C ALA A 39 7.31 -2.89 -5.38
N SER A 40 7.58 -1.88 -6.19
CA SER A 40 7.74 -2.05 -7.63
C SER A 40 8.97 -1.33 -8.17
N VAL A 41 9.62 -1.96 -9.15
CA VAL A 41 10.75 -1.42 -9.89
C VAL A 41 10.32 -1.26 -11.33
N HIS A 42 10.44 -0.08 -11.91
CA HIS A 42 10.09 0.12 -13.30
C HIS A 42 11.08 1.08 -14.00
N PRO A 43 11.32 0.88 -15.31
CA PRO A 43 12.18 1.77 -16.06
C PRO A 43 11.54 3.16 -16.12
N HIS A 44 12.34 4.19 -15.99
CA HIS A 44 11.86 5.54 -16.18
C HIS A 44 11.62 5.84 -17.67
N LYS A 45 10.52 6.53 -17.99
CA LYS A 45 10.11 6.73 -19.39
C LYS A 45 10.99 7.71 -20.17
N ALA A 46 11.55 8.69 -19.51
CA ALA A 46 12.29 9.80 -20.14
C ALA A 46 13.80 9.74 -19.91
N TYR A 47 14.27 8.91 -18.99
CA TYR A 47 15.68 8.83 -18.61
C TYR A 47 16.18 7.40 -18.64
N ASP A 48 17.48 7.20 -18.90
CA ASP A 48 18.14 5.91 -18.79
C ASP A 48 18.37 5.55 -17.32
N GLY A 49 17.28 5.17 -16.67
CA GLY A 49 17.22 4.93 -15.24
C GLY A 49 15.98 4.13 -14.82
N PHE A 50 15.75 4.06 -13.53
CA PHE A 50 14.60 3.36 -12.94
C PHE A 50 13.94 4.16 -11.84
N CYS A 51 12.69 3.81 -11.56
CA CYS A 51 11.93 4.24 -10.40
C CYS A 51 11.72 3.05 -9.47
N PHE A 52 11.69 3.32 -8.18
CA PHE A 52 11.29 2.37 -7.16
C PHE A 52 10.13 2.96 -6.36
N ASP A 53 8.99 2.29 -6.38
CA ASP A 53 7.81 2.68 -5.64
C ASP A 53 7.58 1.74 -4.47
N LEU A 54 7.13 2.29 -3.36
CA LEU A 54 6.78 1.55 -2.15
C LEU A 54 5.50 2.13 -1.55
N ALA A 55 4.48 1.29 -1.40
CA ALA A 55 3.17 1.70 -0.95
C ALA A 55 2.41 0.56 -0.27
N VAL A 56 1.22 0.87 0.24
CA VAL A 56 0.27 -0.11 0.79
C VAL A 56 -0.94 -0.23 -0.13
N LYS A 57 -1.36 -1.46 -0.36
CA LYS A 57 -2.63 -1.84 -0.97
C LYS A 57 -3.55 -2.42 0.08
N PHE A 58 -4.67 -1.77 0.37
CA PHE A 58 -5.69 -2.33 1.25
C PHE A 58 -6.58 -3.35 0.53
N LEU A 59 -6.89 -4.45 1.20
CA LEU A 59 -7.65 -5.56 0.64
C LEU A 59 -9.16 -5.48 0.91
N TRP A 60 -9.62 -4.44 1.57
CA TRP A 60 -11.05 -4.12 1.68
C TRP A 60 -11.62 -3.37 0.48
N SER A 61 -10.82 -3.15 -0.55
CA SER A 61 -11.29 -2.63 -1.83
C SER A 61 -11.70 -3.79 -2.74
N THR A 62 -12.61 -3.53 -3.68
CA THR A 62 -13.03 -4.52 -4.67
C THR A 62 -12.11 -4.58 -5.90
N SER A 63 -11.18 -3.64 -6.02
CA SER A 63 -10.28 -3.56 -7.18
C SER A 63 -9.16 -4.57 -7.10
N GLU A 64 -8.99 -5.36 -8.17
CA GLU A 64 -7.83 -6.25 -8.37
C GLU A 64 -6.59 -5.53 -8.88
N ASP A 65 -6.67 -4.25 -9.13
CA ASP A 65 -5.50 -3.49 -9.53
C ASP A 65 -4.62 -3.23 -8.32
N ILE A 66 -3.32 -3.37 -8.55
CA ILE A 66 -2.33 -3.00 -7.55
C ILE A 66 -2.21 -1.48 -7.59
N SER A 67 -3.16 -0.84 -6.91
CA SER A 67 -3.14 0.60 -6.66
C SER A 67 -2.38 0.90 -5.37
N TYR A 68 -1.85 2.09 -5.28
CA TYR A 68 -1.22 2.58 -4.07
C TYR A 68 -2.28 3.30 -3.24
N ASP A 69 -2.79 2.62 -2.20
CA ASP A 69 -3.88 3.15 -1.39
C ASP A 69 -3.37 4.02 -0.23
N TYR A 70 -2.12 3.76 0.22
CA TYR A 70 -1.46 4.54 1.27
C TYR A 70 0.04 4.62 1.01
N THR A 71 0.61 5.81 1.18
CA THR A 71 2.05 6.06 1.09
C THR A 71 2.52 6.98 2.21
N VAL A 72 3.76 6.80 2.65
CA VAL A 72 4.45 7.77 3.51
C VAL A 72 5.19 8.75 2.61
N GLY A 73 4.64 9.95 2.46
CA GLY A 73 5.13 10.89 1.46
C GLY A 73 4.78 10.46 0.05
N ASP A 74 5.69 10.66 -0.90
CA ASP A 74 5.53 10.19 -2.28
C ASP A 74 5.64 8.65 -2.34
N SER A 75 4.96 8.00 -3.30
CA SER A 75 5.11 6.56 -3.54
C SER A 75 6.50 6.20 -3.99
N SER A 76 7.12 7.05 -4.78
CA SER A 76 8.48 6.86 -5.26
C SER A 76 9.49 7.16 -4.16
N VAL A 77 10.49 6.30 -4.07
CA VAL A 77 11.67 6.51 -3.22
C VAL A 77 12.77 7.06 -4.13
N TYR A 78 13.18 8.29 -3.86
CA TYR A 78 14.18 8.99 -4.66
C TYR A 78 15.58 8.80 -4.09
N GLY A 79 16.58 8.94 -4.93
CA GLY A 79 17.97 9.05 -4.51
C GLY A 79 18.28 10.37 -3.77
N GLN A 80 19.35 10.37 -3.00
CA GLN A 80 19.74 11.52 -2.16
C GLN A 80 20.21 12.73 -2.98
N GLU A 81 20.73 12.49 -4.17
CA GLU A 81 21.40 13.52 -4.99
C GLU A 81 20.61 13.95 -6.21
N ASP A 82 19.30 13.72 -6.23
CA ASP A 82 18.48 14.30 -7.29
C ASP A 82 18.40 15.82 -7.06
N PRO A 83 19.21 16.65 -7.77
CA PRO A 83 19.14 18.10 -7.65
C PRO A 83 17.81 18.65 -8.16
N GLN A 84 17.01 17.79 -8.79
CA GLN A 84 15.66 18.08 -9.23
C GLN A 84 14.72 16.93 -8.83
N PRO A 85 13.98 17.07 -7.70
CA PRO A 85 12.98 16.08 -7.26
C PRO A 85 11.92 15.74 -8.32
N THR A 86 11.94 16.42 -9.45
CA THR A 86 11.05 16.23 -10.59
C THR A 86 11.44 15.05 -11.48
N LEU A 87 12.66 14.51 -11.39
CA LEU A 87 13.07 13.40 -12.23
C LEU A 87 12.50 12.07 -11.77
N GLY A 88 12.39 11.84 -10.47
CA GLY A 88 11.83 10.62 -9.90
C GLY A 88 12.54 9.32 -10.31
N ALA A 89 13.80 9.41 -10.75
CA ALA A 89 14.55 8.30 -11.32
C ALA A 89 15.98 8.24 -10.82
N ILE A 90 16.48 7.04 -10.61
CA ILE A 90 17.90 6.76 -10.39
C ILE A 90 18.51 6.31 -11.72
N LEU A 91 19.61 6.97 -12.14
CA LEU A 91 20.23 6.70 -13.44
C LEU A 91 21.13 5.47 -13.38
N TYR A 92 21.06 4.59 -14.40
CA TYR A 92 21.88 3.37 -14.46
C TYR A 92 23.38 3.62 -14.56
N ASN A 93 23.77 4.74 -15.17
CA ASN A 93 25.15 5.12 -15.40
C ASN A 93 25.58 6.31 -14.52
N GLY A 94 24.81 6.60 -13.46
CA GLY A 94 25.16 7.64 -12.50
C GLY A 94 26.48 7.31 -11.79
N ALA A 95 27.36 8.32 -11.65
CA ALA A 95 28.67 8.16 -11.01
C ALA A 95 28.58 7.67 -9.55
N LYS A 96 27.40 7.72 -8.95
CA LYS A 96 27.10 7.36 -7.55
C LYS A 96 25.97 6.35 -7.40
N LEU A 97 25.78 5.50 -8.40
CA LEU A 97 24.66 4.54 -8.39
C LEU A 97 24.64 3.66 -7.14
N GLU A 98 25.79 3.24 -6.63
CA GLU A 98 25.87 2.43 -5.42
C GLU A 98 25.41 3.21 -4.18
N ASP A 99 25.79 4.47 -4.04
CA ASP A 99 25.37 5.34 -2.96
C ASP A 99 23.86 5.63 -3.03
N GLU A 100 23.35 5.88 -4.23
CA GLU A 100 21.92 6.06 -4.50
C GLU A 100 21.09 4.83 -4.14
N LEU A 101 21.57 3.64 -4.49
CA LEU A 101 20.92 2.38 -4.10
C LEU A 101 20.95 2.17 -2.59
N ALA A 102 22.07 2.48 -1.92
CA ALA A 102 22.17 2.36 -0.47
C ALA A 102 21.19 3.31 0.23
N TYR A 103 21.10 4.56 -0.22
CA TYR A 103 20.14 5.53 0.30
C TYR A 103 18.69 5.11 0.05
N LEU A 104 18.37 4.65 -1.17
CA LEU A 104 17.04 4.13 -1.50
C LEU A 104 16.63 3.00 -0.55
N MET A 105 17.53 2.05 -0.31
CA MET A 105 17.26 0.92 0.58
C MET A 105 17.04 1.36 2.01
N GLN A 106 17.83 2.31 2.51
CA GLN A 106 17.67 2.87 3.86
C GLN A 106 16.34 3.59 4.02
N GLU A 107 15.97 4.44 3.07
CA GLU A 107 14.69 5.16 3.12
C GLU A 107 13.51 4.20 2.96
N ALA A 108 13.62 3.20 2.10
CA ALA A 108 12.60 2.18 1.94
C ALA A 108 12.45 1.33 3.21
N ASP A 109 13.53 0.99 3.92
CA ASP A 109 13.47 0.29 5.22
C ASP A 109 12.67 1.11 6.24
N ARG A 110 12.97 2.39 6.34
CA ARG A 110 12.21 3.30 7.23
C ARG A 110 10.71 3.32 6.90
N ARG A 111 10.34 3.29 5.61
CA ARG A 111 8.94 3.25 5.19
C ARG A 111 8.30 1.89 5.43
N ILE A 112 9.04 0.80 5.22
CA ILE A 112 8.55 -0.56 5.51
C ILE A 112 8.19 -0.69 6.99
N ASP A 113 9.04 -0.21 7.90
CA ASP A 113 8.77 -0.23 9.34
C ASP A 113 7.45 0.48 9.68
N VAL A 114 7.22 1.64 9.04
CA VAL A 114 5.95 2.35 9.18
C VAL A 114 4.78 1.52 8.67
N TYR A 115 4.90 0.94 7.48
CA TYR A 115 3.82 0.14 6.89
C TYR A 115 3.54 -1.13 7.70
N GLU A 116 4.55 -1.73 8.32
CA GLU A 116 4.35 -2.88 9.20
C GLU A 116 3.57 -2.54 10.47
N SER A 117 3.65 -1.30 10.93
CA SER A 117 2.92 -0.85 12.11
C SER A 117 1.42 -0.58 11.86
N LEU A 118 0.95 -0.62 10.60
CA LEU A 118 -0.45 -0.33 10.26
C LEU A 118 -1.43 -1.41 10.71
N SER A 119 -0.95 -2.57 11.17
CA SER A 119 -1.77 -3.59 11.84
C SER A 119 -2.25 -3.15 13.23
N ASP A 120 -1.62 -2.16 13.84
CA ASP A 120 -2.17 -1.42 14.98
C ASP A 120 -3.10 -0.32 14.45
N TYR A 121 -4.41 -0.56 14.54
CA TYR A 121 -5.43 0.36 14.01
C TYR A 121 -5.44 1.72 14.69
N GLN A 122 -5.09 1.80 15.98
CA GLN A 122 -4.99 3.07 16.67
C GLN A 122 -3.77 3.88 16.17
N ALA A 123 -2.65 3.22 15.98
CA ALA A 123 -1.48 3.85 15.36
C ALA A 123 -1.79 4.30 13.92
N PHE A 124 -2.52 3.47 13.17
CA PHE A 124 -2.97 3.80 11.83
C PHE A 124 -3.90 5.03 11.81
N LEU A 125 -4.89 5.10 12.70
CA LEU A 125 -5.77 6.26 12.84
C LEU A 125 -4.98 7.55 13.13
N ASN A 126 -4.01 7.49 14.04
CA ASN A 126 -3.16 8.63 14.36
C ASN A 126 -2.38 9.12 13.14
N ARG A 127 -1.91 8.19 12.29
CA ARG A 127 -1.22 8.54 11.03
C ARG A 127 -2.15 9.15 10.00
N LEU A 128 -3.38 8.64 9.88
CA LEU A 128 -4.38 9.19 8.96
C LEU A 128 -4.75 10.67 9.28
N GLN A 129 -4.51 11.11 10.50
CA GLN A 129 -4.67 12.53 10.87
C GLN A 129 -3.56 13.42 10.32
N ASN A 130 -2.37 12.84 10.06
CA ASN A 130 -1.26 13.57 9.49
C ASN A 130 -1.39 13.67 7.96
N ARG A 131 -1.81 14.82 7.45
CA ARG A 131 -1.99 15.06 6.01
C ARG A 131 -0.71 14.86 5.17
N ARG A 132 0.48 14.91 5.77
CA ARG A 132 1.76 14.73 5.07
C ARG A 132 2.05 13.27 4.75
N ASP A 133 1.49 12.32 5.52
CA ASP A 133 1.69 10.89 5.31
C ASP A 133 0.77 10.32 4.21
N PHE A 134 -0.12 11.14 3.67
CA PHE A 134 -1.13 10.72 2.70
C PHE A 134 -1.02 11.54 1.42
N VAL A 135 -0.01 11.27 0.62
CA VAL A 135 0.03 11.77 -0.76
C VAL A 135 -0.51 10.66 -1.65
N SER A 136 -1.83 10.65 -1.84
CA SER A 136 -2.40 9.97 -2.99
C SER A 136 -1.88 10.67 -4.25
N ILE A 137 -1.27 9.94 -5.17
CA ILE A 137 -0.85 10.42 -6.50
C ILE A 137 -2.03 11.01 -7.29
N ALA A 138 -3.24 10.72 -6.89
CA ALA A 138 -4.44 11.39 -7.36
C ALA A 138 -5.05 12.18 -6.20
N ASN A 139 -4.87 13.49 -6.18
CA ASN A 139 -5.63 14.45 -5.37
C ASN A 139 -7.17 14.35 -5.56
N ARG A 140 -7.66 13.23 -6.08
CA ARG A 140 -9.06 12.96 -6.40
C ARG A 140 -9.72 11.92 -5.50
N ASP A 141 -8.95 11.20 -4.67
CA ASP A 141 -9.47 10.12 -3.82
C ASP A 141 -9.50 10.54 -2.34
N PHE A 142 -10.11 11.67 -2.03
CA PHE A 142 -10.58 11.96 -0.67
C PHE A 142 -11.35 10.77 -0.09
N ASP A 143 -12.06 10.10 -0.92
CA ASP A 143 -12.91 8.95 -0.66
C ASP A 143 -12.18 7.75 -0.07
N LYS A 144 -11.01 7.40 -0.59
CA LYS A 144 -10.22 6.24 -0.08
C LYS A 144 -9.67 6.46 1.32
N ARG A 145 -9.27 7.69 1.63
CA ARG A 145 -8.77 8.05 2.96
C ARG A 145 -9.89 7.98 4.00
N ASP A 146 -11.04 8.57 3.70
CA ASP A 146 -12.17 8.59 4.60
C ASP A 146 -12.72 7.18 4.81
N LYS A 147 -12.77 6.36 3.77
CA LYS A 147 -13.10 4.95 3.88
C LYS A 147 -12.10 4.20 4.77
N ALA A 148 -10.80 4.35 4.55
CA ALA A 148 -9.77 3.72 5.37
C ALA A 148 -9.87 4.15 6.84
N LYS A 149 -10.12 5.44 7.08
CA LYS A 149 -10.35 6.00 8.42
C LYS A 149 -11.60 5.41 9.07
N ALA A 150 -12.70 5.34 8.34
CA ALA A 150 -13.95 4.78 8.86
C ALA A 150 -13.80 3.30 9.23
N ILE A 151 -13.19 2.50 8.36
CA ILE A 151 -12.92 1.09 8.64
C ILE A 151 -12.03 0.93 9.88
N ALA A 152 -10.94 1.69 9.98
CA ALA A 152 -10.05 1.65 11.14
C ALA A 152 -10.77 2.08 12.43
N LEU A 153 -11.69 3.05 12.39
CA LEU A 153 -12.53 3.43 13.52
C LEU A 153 -13.44 2.29 13.98
N VAL A 154 -14.08 1.58 13.04
CA VAL A 154 -14.89 0.40 13.38
C VAL A 154 -14.04 -0.64 14.08
N LEU A 155 -12.87 -0.96 13.54
CA LEU A 155 -11.95 -1.96 14.09
C LEU A 155 -11.35 -1.56 15.45
N CYS A 156 -11.35 -0.26 15.78
CA CYS A 156 -11.03 0.27 17.12
C CYS A 156 -12.23 0.33 18.08
N GLY A 157 -13.41 -0.18 17.70
CA GLY A 157 -14.63 -0.10 18.52
C GLY A 157 -15.31 1.28 18.54
N ARG A 158 -14.92 2.20 17.64
CA ARG A 158 -15.44 3.57 17.51
C ARG A 158 -16.49 3.66 16.38
N ALA A 159 -17.45 2.74 16.40
CA ALA A 159 -18.41 2.56 15.32
C ALA A 159 -19.28 3.81 15.02
N SER A 160 -19.65 4.57 16.07
CA SER A 160 -20.46 5.79 15.89
C SER A 160 -19.72 6.86 15.08
N GLU A 161 -18.42 7.04 15.30
CA GLU A 161 -17.60 7.99 14.55
C GLU A 161 -17.39 7.53 13.11
N ALA A 162 -17.25 6.23 12.92
CA ALA A 162 -17.16 5.65 11.57
C ALA A 162 -18.46 5.87 10.78
N GLN A 163 -19.60 5.70 11.43
CA GLN A 163 -20.90 5.90 10.81
C GLN A 163 -21.08 7.33 10.29
N GLU A 164 -20.64 8.34 11.03
CA GLU A 164 -20.67 9.73 10.58
C GLU A 164 -19.88 9.92 9.27
N ILE A 165 -18.72 9.27 9.17
CA ILE A 165 -17.91 9.33 7.94
C ILE A 165 -18.63 8.63 6.79
N PHE A 166 -19.19 7.44 7.00
CA PHE A 166 -19.92 6.70 5.96
C PHE A 166 -21.14 7.43 5.47
N VAL A 167 -21.89 8.12 6.35
CA VAL A 167 -23.06 8.90 5.98
C VAL A 167 -22.70 10.15 5.16
N ASN A 168 -21.60 10.82 5.51
CA ASN A 168 -21.17 12.06 4.85
C ASN A 168 -20.43 11.82 3.53
N ASN A 169 -19.94 10.61 3.30
CA ASN A 169 -19.25 10.23 2.06
C ASN A 169 -20.05 9.11 1.40
N SER A 170 -20.36 9.25 0.13
CA SER A 170 -21.09 8.22 -0.61
C SER A 170 -20.41 6.87 -0.44
N PRO A 171 -21.08 5.85 0.11
CA PRO A 171 -20.47 4.55 0.33
C PRO A 171 -20.17 3.88 -1.03
N TYR A 172 -18.93 3.37 -1.17
CA TYR A 172 -18.45 2.78 -2.44
C TYR A 172 -18.74 1.28 -2.58
N ASP A 173 -19.22 0.66 -1.53
CA ASP A 173 -19.53 -0.77 -1.49
C ASP A 173 -20.74 -1.04 -0.61
N SER A 174 -21.38 -2.17 -0.88
CA SER A 174 -22.62 -2.58 -0.19
C SER A 174 -22.44 -2.78 1.32
N VAL A 175 -21.25 -3.14 1.80
CA VAL A 175 -20.98 -3.34 3.23
C VAL A 175 -20.93 -2.00 3.94
N SER A 176 -20.16 -1.05 3.41
CA SER A 176 -20.06 0.32 3.96
C SER A 176 -21.43 1.03 3.92
N GLU A 177 -22.20 0.85 2.83
CA GLU A 177 -23.54 1.42 2.68
C GLU A 177 -24.51 0.88 3.74
N ARG A 178 -24.53 -0.43 3.97
CA ARG A 178 -25.40 -1.05 4.97
C ARG A 178 -25.03 -0.63 6.39
N PHE A 179 -23.73 -0.51 6.69
CA PHE A 179 -23.27 0.01 7.97
C PHE A 179 -23.65 1.48 8.17
N ALA A 180 -23.48 2.32 7.15
CA ALA A 180 -23.89 3.71 7.19
C ALA A 180 -25.38 3.88 7.47
N ASN A 181 -26.20 3.00 6.89
CA ASN A 181 -27.65 2.96 7.07
C ASN A 181 -28.10 2.19 8.33
N SER A 182 -27.17 1.82 9.21
CA SER A 182 -27.45 1.04 10.43
C SER A 182 -28.06 -0.34 10.16
N CYS A 183 -27.84 -0.89 8.97
CA CYS A 183 -28.32 -2.21 8.58
C CYS A 183 -27.44 -3.36 9.11
N LEU A 184 -26.21 -3.02 9.57
CA LEU A 184 -25.27 -3.98 10.12
C LEU A 184 -24.87 -3.58 11.55
N ASN A 185 -24.79 -4.57 12.44
CA ASN A 185 -24.06 -4.42 13.70
C ASN A 185 -22.55 -4.59 13.46
N TYR A 186 -21.75 -4.37 14.50
CA TYR A 186 -20.29 -4.46 14.42
C TYR A 186 -19.80 -5.85 13.96
N GLU A 187 -20.34 -6.92 14.55
CA GLU A 187 -19.93 -8.29 14.25
C GLU A 187 -20.25 -8.68 12.80
N ASP A 188 -21.40 -8.29 12.30
CA ASP A 188 -21.79 -8.50 10.90
C ASP A 188 -20.92 -7.70 9.96
N PHE A 189 -20.57 -6.46 10.31
CA PHE A 189 -19.66 -5.64 9.51
C PHE A 189 -18.27 -6.27 9.42
N GLU A 190 -17.69 -6.71 10.54
CA GLU A 190 -16.38 -7.35 10.58
C GLU A 190 -16.38 -8.64 9.73
N ARG A 191 -17.42 -9.47 9.87
CA ARG A 191 -17.57 -10.70 9.09
C ARG A 191 -17.65 -10.43 7.59
N GLU A 192 -18.48 -9.49 7.17
CA GLU A 192 -18.63 -9.15 5.75
C GLU A 192 -17.36 -8.48 5.18
N LEU A 193 -16.67 -7.67 5.99
CA LEU A 193 -15.39 -7.10 5.59
C LEU A 193 -14.33 -8.18 5.42
N LEU A 194 -14.29 -9.17 6.31
CA LEU A 194 -13.42 -10.33 6.21
C LEU A 194 -13.67 -11.12 4.92
N ASP A 195 -14.93 -11.33 4.54
CA ASP A 195 -15.30 -11.97 3.29
C ASP A 195 -14.80 -11.20 2.06
N VAL A 196 -14.93 -9.87 2.07
CA VAL A 196 -14.40 -8.99 1.01
C VAL A 196 -12.90 -9.15 0.89
N VAL A 197 -12.18 -9.08 2.03
CA VAL A 197 -10.73 -9.23 2.08
C VAL A 197 -10.30 -10.60 1.53
N ASN A 198 -10.89 -11.69 2.02
CA ASN A 198 -10.53 -13.04 1.60
C ASN A 198 -10.83 -13.29 0.13
N ASN A 199 -11.96 -12.80 -0.38
CA ASN A 199 -12.27 -12.87 -1.81
C ASN A 199 -11.22 -12.16 -2.66
N LEU A 200 -10.78 -10.95 -2.26
CA LEU A 200 -9.74 -10.24 -2.99
C LEU A 200 -8.38 -10.95 -2.87
N ARG A 201 -8.04 -11.52 -1.71
CA ARG A 201 -6.81 -12.31 -1.51
C ARG A 201 -6.74 -13.49 -2.49
N ARG A 202 -7.81 -14.27 -2.62
CA ARG A 202 -7.88 -15.41 -3.56
C ARG A 202 -7.68 -14.96 -5.01
N ARG A 203 -8.32 -13.85 -5.41
CA ARG A 203 -8.22 -13.31 -6.77
C ARG A 203 -6.80 -12.79 -7.06
N LEU A 204 -6.20 -12.04 -6.14
CA LEU A 204 -4.83 -11.55 -6.26
C LEU A 204 -3.81 -12.69 -6.21
N SER A 205 -4.02 -13.71 -5.38
CA SER A 205 -3.18 -14.91 -5.34
C SER A 205 -3.08 -15.54 -6.73
N THR A 206 -4.20 -15.72 -7.40
CA THR A 206 -4.26 -16.26 -8.76
C THR A 206 -3.60 -15.31 -9.78
N LYS A 207 -3.94 -14.03 -9.74
CA LYS A 207 -3.43 -13.00 -10.68
C LYS A 207 -1.91 -12.83 -10.57
N MET A 208 -1.39 -12.77 -9.36
CA MET A 208 0.03 -12.53 -9.09
C MET A 208 0.86 -13.82 -9.04
N LYS A 209 0.23 -15.00 -9.06
CA LYS A 209 0.87 -16.32 -8.89
C LYS A 209 1.72 -16.41 -7.62
N ILE A 210 1.16 -15.95 -6.52
CA ILE A 210 1.72 -16.05 -5.17
C ILE A 210 0.70 -16.70 -4.25
N LYS A 211 1.13 -17.17 -3.09
CA LYS A 211 0.23 -17.74 -2.08
C LYS A 211 -0.21 -16.64 -1.12
N LEU A 212 -1.51 -16.29 -1.14
CA LEU A 212 -2.18 -15.46 -0.13
C LEU A 212 -3.26 -16.34 0.51
N GLU A 213 -3.01 -16.80 1.73
CA GLU A 213 -3.98 -17.63 2.46
C GLU A 213 -5.13 -16.75 2.98
N ASP A 214 -6.29 -17.36 3.20
CA ASP A 214 -7.39 -16.69 3.86
C ASP A 214 -6.99 -16.33 5.30
N ILE A 215 -7.47 -15.21 5.79
CA ILE A 215 -7.29 -14.79 7.16
C ILE A 215 -8.58 -15.06 7.96
N GLU A 216 -8.43 -15.33 9.25
CA GLU A 216 -9.57 -15.67 10.12
C GLU A 216 -10.17 -14.43 10.80
N ARG A 217 -9.43 -13.33 10.83
CA ARG A 217 -9.83 -12.05 11.42
C ARG A 217 -9.10 -10.88 10.77
N ILE A 218 -9.67 -9.71 10.86
CA ILE A 218 -9.08 -8.46 10.43
C ILE A 218 -8.39 -7.77 11.59
#